data_f0a4d6992ed516fae33c83e9dbfbb038
#
_entry.id   f0a4d6992ed516fae33c83e9dbfbb038
#
_cell.length_a   1.000
_cell.length_b   1.000
_cell.length_c   1.000
_cell.angle_alpha   90.00
_cell.angle_beta   90.00
_cell.angle_gamma   90.00
#
_symmetry.space_group_name_H-M   'P 1'
#
loop_
_entity.id
_entity.type
_entity.pdbx_description
1 polymer ?
#
loop_
_entity_poly.entity_id
_entity_poly.type
_entity_poly.pdbx_seq_one_letter_code
_entity_poly.pdbx_strand_id
1 'polypeptide(L)'
;MKYVIGLDYGSDSARAVIVNAENGQELASSVKYYPRWMEGKYCIPAANQYRQHPKDYIEVLEFTVKDALSKCPAGTAENVVGIAFDTTGSTPVFTDKNGTPLSMLPEFAENPNAMFVLWKDHTAIKEASEINDLAREWGIDYTSYVGGIYSSEWFWAKALHVLREDEAVRNASYSIVEHCDWMPALLSGVTKPEQMYRSRCASGHKAMWLEEWGGLPSEEFLTALDPVLAGFRSRLFTETCTSDVKIGNLTPEWAERLGLTTNVAVAVGAFDAHMGAIGAEIKPGALVRIIGTSTCDIMVSDYDTMGDKLIPGICGQVDGSVIPGMIGLEAGQSAFGDIYAWFKRVVAWPLENILSKSSLIDEETKQKLIEETMDQIIPALSDEAAKIPLSESTV
;
A
#
# COMPACT_ATOMS: atom_id res chain seq x y z
N MET A 1 -1.15 32.91 0.59
CA MET A 1 -1.78 31.60 0.79
C MET A 1 -0.72 30.54 0.57
N LYS A 2 -0.70 29.48 1.35
CA LYS A 2 0.22 28.33 1.19
C LYS A 2 -0.57 27.13 0.73
N TYR A 3 0.02 26.34 -0.13
CA TYR A 3 -0.59 25.12 -0.67
C TYR A 3 0.29 23.90 -0.39
N VAL A 4 -0.33 22.74 -0.32
CA VAL A 4 0.34 21.45 -0.20
C VAL A 4 -0.21 20.50 -1.27
N ILE A 5 0.61 19.52 -1.63
CA ILE A 5 0.24 18.46 -2.58
C ILE A 5 0.23 17.14 -1.83
N GLY A 6 -0.90 16.43 -1.85
CA GLY A 6 -1.02 15.03 -1.46
C GLY A 6 -0.97 14.14 -2.70
N LEU A 7 -0.22 13.06 -2.61
CA LEU A 7 -0.06 12.05 -3.66
C LEU A 7 -0.45 10.68 -3.12
N ASP A 8 -1.51 10.12 -3.65
CA ASP A 8 -2.04 8.80 -3.34
C ASP A 8 -1.71 7.83 -4.49
N TYR A 9 -0.89 6.82 -4.19
CA TYR A 9 -0.49 5.76 -5.12
C TYR A 9 -1.25 4.47 -4.80
N GLY A 10 -2.43 4.34 -5.42
CA GLY A 10 -3.26 3.16 -5.31
C GLY A 10 -2.78 1.96 -6.15
N SER A 11 -3.62 0.94 -6.27
CA SER A 11 -3.28 -0.31 -6.97
C SER A 11 -3.16 -0.17 -8.49
N ASP A 12 -3.90 0.75 -9.13
CA ASP A 12 -3.99 0.87 -10.59
C ASP A 12 -3.71 2.28 -11.12
N SER A 13 -3.69 3.25 -10.24
CA SER A 13 -3.58 4.68 -10.57
C SER A 13 -2.94 5.46 -9.44
N ALA A 14 -2.44 6.66 -9.76
CA ALA A 14 -2.09 7.65 -8.74
C ALA A 14 -2.95 8.90 -8.88
N ARG A 15 -3.17 9.55 -7.74
CA ARG A 15 -3.89 10.83 -7.63
C ARG A 15 -3.00 11.88 -7.03
N ALA A 16 -3.05 13.10 -7.58
CA ALA A 16 -2.55 14.32 -6.93
C ALA A 16 -3.73 15.18 -6.51
N VAL A 17 -3.66 15.72 -5.31
CA VAL A 17 -4.61 16.73 -4.81
C VAL A 17 -3.85 17.95 -4.33
N ILE A 18 -4.32 19.14 -4.70
CA ILE A 18 -3.75 20.44 -4.27
C ILE A 18 -4.70 21.06 -3.25
N VAL A 19 -4.18 21.31 -2.06
CA VAL A 19 -4.98 21.76 -0.92
C VAL A 19 -4.41 23.08 -0.38
N ASN A 20 -5.29 24.00 -0.01
CA ASN A 20 -4.94 25.18 0.75
C ASN A 20 -4.59 24.78 2.18
N ALA A 21 -3.34 24.96 2.59
CA ALA A 21 -2.81 24.56 3.89
C ALA A 21 -3.41 25.36 5.08
N GLU A 22 -4.08 26.47 4.83
CA GLU A 22 -4.65 27.32 5.88
C GLU A 22 -6.07 26.91 6.28
N ASN A 23 -6.83 26.31 5.35
CA ASN A 23 -8.26 26.02 5.57
C ASN A 23 -8.72 24.65 5.08
N GLY A 24 -7.83 23.82 4.54
CA GLY A 24 -8.14 22.46 4.04
C GLY A 24 -8.93 22.41 2.72
N GLN A 25 -9.15 23.58 2.06
CA GLN A 25 -9.89 23.59 0.80
C GLN A 25 -9.11 22.92 -0.32
N GLU A 26 -9.70 21.92 -0.95
CA GLU A 26 -9.19 21.33 -2.20
C GLU A 26 -9.38 22.33 -3.35
N LEU A 27 -8.29 22.59 -4.08
CA LEU A 27 -8.31 23.47 -5.25
C LEU A 27 -8.51 22.70 -6.53
N ALA A 28 -7.78 21.60 -6.67
CA ALA A 28 -7.81 20.75 -7.85
C ALA A 28 -7.28 19.35 -7.54
N SER A 29 -7.72 18.39 -8.33
CA SER A 29 -7.18 17.04 -8.32
C SER A 29 -6.98 16.50 -9.74
N SER A 30 -6.13 15.47 -9.83
CA SER A 30 -5.83 14.76 -11.07
C SER A 30 -5.57 13.30 -10.79
N VAL A 31 -6.04 12.42 -11.65
CA VAL A 31 -5.85 10.97 -11.57
C VAL A 31 -5.25 10.46 -12.89
N LYS A 32 -4.31 9.53 -12.80
CA LYS A 32 -3.73 8.85 -13.95
C LYS A 32 -3.51 7.39 -13.65
N TYR A 33 -4.02 6.51 -14.51
CA TYR A 33 -3.77 5.07 -14.45
C TYR A 33 -2.34 4.75 -14.88
N TYR A 34 -1.75 3.71 -14.28
CA TYR A 34 -0.41 3.23 -14.63
C TYR A 34 -0.42 2.58 -16.02
N PRO A 35 0.34 3.10 -16.99
CA PRO A 35 0.23 2.65 -18.37
C PRO A 35 0.51 1.15 -18.55
N ARG A 36 1.61 0.64 -17.98
CA ARG A 36 2.01 -0.78 -18.11
C ARG A 36 1.07 -1.73 -17.38
N TRP A 37 0.57 -1.29 -16.22
CA TRP A 37 -0.44 -2.02 -15.47
C TRP A 37 -1.75 -2.18 -16.26
N MET A 38 -2.21 -1.12 -16.92
CA MET A 38 -3.43 -1.15 -17.75
C MET A 38 -3.28 -2.06 -18.97
N GLU A 39 -2.05 -2.31 -19.43
CA GLU A 39 -1.74 -3.30 -20.46
C GLU A 39 -1.63 -4.74 -19.91
N GLY A 40 -1.81 -4.94 -18.62
CA GLY A 40 -1.66 -6.24 -17.94
C GLY A 40 -0.20 -6.74 -17.85
N LYS A 41 0.78 -5.87 -18.09
CA LYS A 41 2.19 -6.25 -18.06
C LYS A 41 2.64 -6.64 -16.66
N TYR A 42 3.53 -7.62 -16.61
CA TYR A 42 4.20 -8.13 -15.39
C TYR A 42 3.26 -8.73 -14.35
N CYS A 43 2.02 -9.04 -14.74
CA CYS A 43 1.01 -9.66 -13.90
C CYS A 43 0.64 -11.05 -14.43
N ILE A 44 0.63 -12.03 -13.55
CA ILE A 44 0.19 -13.41 -13.82
C ILE A 44 -0.85 -13.79 -12.78
N PRO A 45 -2.14 -13.43 -12.97
CA PRO A 45 -3.18 -13.66 -11.97
C PRO A 45 -3.32 -15.13 -11.54
N ALA A 46 -3.11 -16.06 -12.47
CA ALA A 46 -3.15 -17.50 -12.17
C ALA A 46 -2.07 -17.96 -11.20
N ALA A 47 -0.96 -17.21 -11.09
CA ALA A 47 0.13 -17.45 -10.13
C ALA A 47 0.07 -16.47 -8.94
N ASN A 48 -0.97 -15.65 -8.82
CA ASN A 48 -1.07 -14.55 -7.84
C ASN A 48 0.14 -13.59 -7.88
N GLN A 49 0.77 -13.44 -9.05
CA GLN A 49 1.91 -12.55 -9.26
C GLN A 49 1.44 -11.21 -9.78
N TYR A 50 1.85 -10.14 -9.09
CA TYR A 50 1.52 -8.77 -9.44
C TYR A 50 2.74 -7.87 -9.22
N ARG A 51 3.30 -7.35 -10.34
CA ARG A 51 4.49 -6.50 -10.32
C ARG A 51 4.20 -5.17 -11.01
N GLN A 52 4.80 -4.10 -10.50
CA GLN A 52 4.66 -2.76 -11.08
C GLN A 52 6.03 -2.14 -11.37
N HIS A 53 6.17 -1.62 -12.58
CA HIS A 53 7.43 -1.03 -13.03
C HIS A 53 7.57 0.39 -12.47
N PRO A 54 8.72 0.79 -11.88
CA PRO A 54 8.92 2.12 -11.29
C PRO A 54 8.71 3.29 -12.26
N LYS A 55 8.86 3.07 -13.57
CA LYS A 55 8.54 4.09 -14.58
C LYS A 55 7.07 4.50 -14.58
N ASP A 56 6.15 3.59 -14.28
CA ASP A 56 4.72 3.93 -14.16
C ASP A 56 4.52 4.99 -13.08
N TYR A 57 5.16 4.82 -11.93
CA TYR A 57 5.05 5.76 -10.81
C TYR A 57 5.62 7.14 -11.15
N ILE A 58 6.77 7.19 -11.84
CA ILE A 58 7.39 8.44 -12.27
C ILE A 58 6.53 9.16 -13.32
N GLU A 59 6.04 8.43 -14.33
CA GLU A 59 5.22 8.99 -15.42
C GLU A 59 3.91 9.58 -14.89
N VAL A 60 3.25 8.86 -13.95
CA VAL A 60 1.99 9.35 -13.38
C VAL A 60 2.20 10.50 -12.39
N LEU A 61 3.31 10.52 -11.64
CA LEU A 61 3.70 11.65 -10.80
C LEU A 61 3.75 12.95 -11.60
N GLU A 62 4.53 12.95 -12.66
CA GLU A 62 4.70 14.15 -13.48
C GLU A 62 3.39 14.60 -14.11
N PHE A 63 2.61 13.65 -14.61
CA PHE A 63 1.32 13.96 -15.20
C PHE A 63 0.34 14.54 -14.18
N THR A 64 0.13 13.86 -13.04
CA THR A 64 -0.92 14.24 -12.09
C THR A 64 -0.63 15.57 -11.42
N VAL A 65 0.63 15.82 -11.04
CA VAL A 65 1.02 17.11 -10.44
C VAL A 65 0.84 18.26 -11.43
N LYS A 66 1.33 18.12 -12.66
CA LYS A 66 1.21 19.18 -13.69
C LYS A 66 -0.24 19.43 -14.09
N ASP A 67 -1.02 18.38 -14.28
CA ASP A 67 -2.44 18.49 -14.64
C ASP A 67 -3.25 19.13 -13.51
N ALA A 68 -3.03 18.74 -12.25
CA ALA A 68 -3.66 19.38 -11.11
C ALA A 68 -3.28 20.87 -10.98
N LEU A 69 -2.00 21.22 -11.12
CA LEU A 69 -1.53 22.61 -11.09
C LEU A 69 -2.15 23.45 -12.22
N SER A 70 -2.33 22.86 -13.41
CA SER A 70 -2.93 23.56 -14.55
C SER A 70 -4.40 23.99 -14.34
N LYS A 71 -5.08 23.34 -13.39
CA LYS A 71 -6.46 23.63 -13.00
C LYS A 71 -6.56 24.65 -11.87
N CYS A 72 -5.42 25.03 -11.28
CA CYS A 72 -5.35 25.99 -10.18
C CYS A 72 -5.21 27.43 -10.67
N PRO A 73 -5.52 28.44 -9.83
CA PRO A 73 -5.24 29.82 -10.11
C PRO A 73 -3.74 30.05 -10.37
N ALA A 74 -3.42 31.05 -11.21
CA ALA A 74 -2.04 31.47 -11.45
C ALA A 74 -1.34 31.84 -10.12
N GLY A 75 -0.07 31.46 -10.00
CA GLY A 75 0.72 31.68 -8.78
C GLY A 75 0.56 30.59 -7.72
N THR A 76 -0.23 29.54 -7.97
CA THR A 76 -0.37 28.42 -7.01
C THR A 76 0.93 27.64 -6.88
N ALA A 77 1.59 27.30 -7.98
CA ALA A 77 2.82 26.49 -8.00
C ALA A 77 3.96 27.11 -7.17
N GLU A 78 4.13 28.42 -7.24
CA GLU A 78 5.16 29.17 -6.50
C GLU A 78 4.89 29.22 -4.99
N ASN A 79 3.66 28.96 -4.59
CA ASN A 79 3.20 28.98 -3.21
C ASN A 79 2.97 27.59 -2.61
N VAL A 80 3.29 26.52 -3.34
CA VAL A 80 3.34 25.16 -2.78
C VAL A 80 4.52 25.06 -1.80
N VAL A 81 4.24 24.65 -0.57
CA VAL A 81 5.23 24.56 0.51
C VAL A 81 5.57 23.14 0.94
N GLY A 82 4.76 22.15 0.54
CA GLY A 82 4.97 20.76 0.93
C GLY A 82 4.33 19.77 -0.04
N ILE A 83 4.92 18.58 -0.10
CA ILE A 83 4.44 17.41 -0.83
C ILE A 83 4.58 16.17 0.05
N ALA A 84 3.55 15.35 0.09
CA ALA A 84 3.51 14.12 0.86
C ALA A 84 2.96 12.97 -0.02
N PHE A 85 3.33 11.75 0.36
CA PHE A 85 3.00 10.52 -0.36
C PHE A 85 2.33 9.53 0.55
N ASP A 86 1.28 8.92 0.05
CA ASP A 86 0.86 7.62 0.52
C ASP A 86 0.85 6.60 -0.64
N THR A 87 0.99 5.35 -0.28
CA THR A 87 1.11 4.26 -1.26
C THR A 87 0.45 2.99 -0.72
N THR A 88 0.11 2.10 -1.64
CA THR A 88 -0.21 0.73 -1.22
C THR A 88 0.98 0.11 -0.46
N GLY A 89 0.69 -0.82 0.44
CA GLY A 89 1.72 -1.48 1.25
C GLY A 89 1.34 -2.86 1.78
N SER A 90 2.28 -3.79 1.87
CA SER A 90 3.72 -3.70 1.53
C SER A 90 3.94 -3.79 0.02
N THR A 91 4.66 -2.85 -0.56
CA THR A 91 5.01 -2.82 -1.99
C THR A 91 6.51 -2.54 -2.15
N PRO A 92 7.39 -3.51 -1.78
CA PRO A 92 8.83 -3.34 -1.79
C PRO A 92 9.45 -3.55 -3.17
N VAL A 93 10.66 -2.99 -3.35
CA VAL A 93 11.50 -3.17 -4.53
C VAL A 93 12.95 -3.41 -4.15
N PHE A 94 13.65 -4.22 -4.93
CA PHE A 94 15.09 -4.39 -4.81
C PHE A 94 15.84 -3.27 -5.51
N THR A 95 16.88 -2.74 -4.85
CA THR A 95 17.67 -1.61 -5.34
C THR A 95 19.15 -1.92 -5.38
N ASP A 96 19.87 -1.18 -6.23
CA ASP A 96 21.32 -1.09 -6.17
C ASP A 96 21.78 -0.26 -4.95
N LYS A 97 23.09 -0.07 -4.80
CA LYS A 97 23.70 0.74 -3.72
C LYS A 97 23.39 2.23 -3.79
N ASN A 98 22.83 2.72 -4.89
CA ASN A 98 22.40 4.11 -5.04
C ASN A 98 20.90 4.29 -4.76
N GLY A 99 20.20 3.20 -4.42
CA GLY A 99 18.75 3.19 -4.23
C GLY A 99 17.95 3.19 -5.53
N THR A 100 18.60 2.86 -6.65
CA THR A 100 17.92 2.71 -7.93
C THR A 100 17.23 1.34 -7.97
N PRO A 101 15.91 1.25 -8.20
CA PRO A 101 15.23 -0.01 -8.44
C PRO A 101 15.90 -0.79 -9.57
N LEU A 102 16.16 -2.08 -9.39
CA LEU A 102 16.91 -2.86 -10.37
C LEU A 102 16.27 -2.83 -11.76
N SER A 103 14.95 -2.84 -11.86
CA SER A 103 14.24 -2.74 -13.15
C SER A 103 14.42 -1.39 -13.87
N MET A 104 15.05 -0.39 -13.25
CA MET A 104 15.49 0.83 -13.94
C MET A 104 16.83 0.64 -14.68
N LEU A 105 17.55 -0.42 -14.37
CA LEU A 105 18.79 -0.80 -15.06
C LEU A 105 18.47 -1.58 -16.33
N PRO A 106 19.19 -1.36 -17.44
CA PRO A 106 18.85 -1.98 -18.74
C PRO A 106 18.75 -3.50 -18.71
N GLU A 107 19.63 -4.18 -17.96
CA GLU A 107 19.68 -5.64 -17.85
C GLU A 107 18.50 -6.26 -17.11
N PHE A 108 17.78 -5.47 -16.31
CA PHE A 108 16.63 -5.91 -15.52
C PHE A 108 15.31 -5.25 -15.95
N ALA A 109 15.31 -4.45 -17.00
CA ALA A 109 14.15 -3.60 -17.36
C ALA A 109 12.85 -4.39 -17.59
N GLU A 110 12.94 -5.63 -18.06
CA GLU A 110 11.77 -6.50 -18.30
C GLU A 110 11.65 -7.63 -17.26
N ASN A 111 12.49 -7.65 -16.21
CA ASN A 111 12.44 -8.67 -15.18
C ASN A 111 11.41 -8.31 -14.09
N PRO A 112 10.31 -9.08 -13.95
CA PRO A 112 9.28 -8.78 -12.94
C PRO A 112 9.80 -8.86 -11.49
N ASN A 113 10.82 -9.68 -11.22
CA ASN A 113 11.40 -9.80 -9.88
C ASN A 113 12.30 -8.61 -9.50
N ALA A 114 12.67 -7.77 -10.46
CA ALA A 114 13.38 -6.51 -10.24
C ALA A 114 12.45 -5.30 -10.07
N MET A 115 11.13 -5.51 -10.16
CA MET A 115 10.09 -4.48 -10.06
C MET A 115 9.48 -4.44 -8.65
N PHE A 116 8.63 -3.45 -8.39
CA PHE A 116 7.86 -3.39 -7.16
C PHE A 116 6.92 -4.60 -7.04
N VAL A 117 7.01 -5.31 -5.93
CA VAL A 117 6.14 -6.45 -5.59
C VAL A 117 4.89 -5.89 -4.93
N LEU A 118 3.78 -5.78 -5.68
CA LEU A 118 2.56 -5.11 -5.24
C LEU A 118 1.97 -5.74 -3.97
N TRP A 119 1.28 -4.97 -3.16
CA TRP A 119 0.67 -5.42 -1.89
C TRP A 119 -0.15 -6.73 -2.04
N LYS A 120 -0.94 -6.87 -3.09
CA LYS A 120 -1.78 -8.05 -3.36
C LYS A 120 -1.05 -9.23 -4.05
N ASP A 121 0.28 -9.18 -4.14
CA ASP A 121 1.07 -10.30 -4.62
C ASP A 121 1.16 -11.39 -3.55
N HIS A 122 0.75 -12.61 -3.90
CA HIS A 122 0.72 -13.75 -2.98
C HIS A 122 1.67 -14.87 -3.42
N THR A 123 2.71 -14.56 -4.17
CA THR A 123 3.70 -15.58 -4.58
C THR A 123 4.46 -16.17 -3.39
N ALA A 124 4.58 -15.44 -2.29
CA ALA A 124 5.42 -15.77 -1.13
C ALA A 124 4.70 -16.56 0.00
N ILE A 125 3.67 -17.37 -0.32
CA ILE A 125 2.90 -18.14 0.68
C ILE A 125 3.79 -19.10 1.47
N LYS A 126 4.71 -19.79 0.79
CA LYS A 126 5.64 -20.73 1.40
C LYS A 126 6.57 -20.01 2.38
N GLU A 127 7.15 -18.90 1.95
CA GLU A 127 8.07 -18.08 2.74
C GLU A 127 7.39 -17.52 4.00
N ALA A 128 6.15 -17.07 3.88
CA ALA A 128 5.37 -16.62 5.03
C ALA A 128 5.13 -17.74 6.05
N SER A 129 4.84 -18.96 5.58
CA SER A 129 4.71 -20.12 6.46
C SER A 129 6.01 -20.41 7.21
N GLU A 130 7.15 -20.40 6.51
CA GLU A 130 8.47 -20.63 7.11
C GLU A 130 8.84 -19.55 8.15
N ILE A 131 8.50 -18.27 7.89
CA ILE A 131 8.67 -17.18 8.86
C ILE A 131 7.84 -17.46 10.12
N ASN A 132 6.58 -17.85 9.96
CA ASN A 132 5.68 -18.16 11.07
C ASN A 132 6.17 -19.36 11.90
N ASP A 133 6.66 -20.39 11.23
CA ASP A 133 7.17 -21.59 11.91
C ASP A 133 8.42 -21.27 12.72
N LEU A 134 9.38 -20.53 12.13
CA LEU A 134 10.57 -20.12 12.84
C LEU A 134 10.26 -19.16 14.00
N ALA A 135 9.37 -18.18 13.81
CA ALA A 135 9.02 -17.20 14.84
C ALA A 135 8.43 -17.85 16.10
N ARG A 136 7.65 -18.93 15.96
CA ARG A 136 7.08 -19.67 17.10
C ARG A 136 8.14 -20.40 17.93
N GLU A 137 9.26 -20.77 17.32
CA GLU A 137 10.34 -21.51 17.99
C GLU A 137 11.49 -20.58 18.44
N TRP A 138 11.47 -19.32 18.01
CA TRP A 138 12.51 -18.34 18.30
C TRP A 138 12.34 -17.71 19.70
N GLY A 139 13.44 -17.26 20.29
CA GLY A 139 13.41 -16.65 21.63
C GLY A 139 12.65 -15.32 21.71
N ILE A 140 12.50 -14.61 20.59
CA ILE A 140 11.69 -13.41 20.42
C ILE A 140 10.65 -13.70 19.34
N ASP A 141 9.37 -13.59 19.68
CA ASP A 141 8.30 -13.68 18.68
C ASP A 141 8.19 -12.35 17.91
N TYR A 142 8.91 -12.25 16.81
CA TYR A 142 8.85 -11.08 15.92
C TYR A 142 7.49 -10.85 15.27
N THR A 143 6.57 -11.83 15.31
CA THR A 143 5.21 -11.67 14.77
C THR A 143 4.22 -11.09 15.78
N SER A 144 4.59 -10.98 17.04
CA SER A 144 3.69 -10.58 18.15
C SER A 144 2.97 -9.25 17.92
N TYR A 145 3.66 -8.26 17.34
CA TYR A 145 3.09 -6.92 17.03
C TYR A 145 2.38 -6.85 15.67
N VAL A 146 2.42 -7.93 14.90
CA VAL A 146 1.66 -8.07 13.65
C VAL A 146 0.59 -9.16 13.76
N GLY A 147 0.05 -9.32 14.97
CA GLY A 147 -1.08 -10.20 15.27
C GLY A 147 -0.74 -11.67 15.46
N GLY A 148 0.54 -12.03 15.52
CA GLY A 148 1.02 -13.41 15.73
C GLY A 148 1.07 -14.26 14.46
N ILE A 149 0.80 -13.67 13.28
CA ILE A 149 0.85 -14.36 11.98
C ILE A 149 1.42 -13.41 10.93
N TYR A 150 2.48 -13.84 10.25
CA TYR A 150 3.09 -13.09 9.15
C TYR A 150 2.47 -13.48 7.80
N SER A 151 2.13 -12.50 6.97
CA SER A 151 1.44 -12.71 5.69
C SER A 151 2.41 -12.80 4.50
N SER A 152 2.00 -13.54 3.47
CA SER A 152 2.68 -13.56 2.16
C SER A 152 2.71 -12.20 1.45
N GLU A 153 1.82 -11.28 1.84
CA GLU A 153 1.74 -9.92 1.30
C GLU A 153 2.83 -8.99 1.86
N TRP A 154 3.61 -9.41 2.86
CA TRP A 154 4.46 -8.51 3.62
C TRP A 154 5.94 -8.64 3.26
N PHE A 155 6.70 -7.65 3.69
CA PHE A 155 8.06 -7.33 3.30
C PHE A 155 9.03 -8.53 3.25
N TRP A 156 9.19 -9.27 4.36
CA TRP A 156 10.18 -10.35 4.44
C TRP A 156 9.80 -11.57 3.63
N ALA A 157 8.51 -11.90 3.56
CA ALA A 157 8.04 -13.02 2.74
C ALA A 157 8.33 -12.76 1.26
N LYS A 158 7.97 -11.57 0.77
CA LYS A 158 8.26 -11.13 -0.60
C LYS A 158 9.76 -11.06 -0.89
N ALA A 159 10.52 -10.50 0.06
CA ALA A 159 11.97 -10.42 -0.06
C ALA A 159 12.60 -11.80 -0.22
N LEU A 160 12.26 -12.73 0.68
CA LEU A 160 12.78 -14.09 0.66
C LEU A 160 12.42 -14.84 -0.62
N HIS A 161 11.14 -14.72 -1.04
CA HIS A 161 10.66 -15.34 -2.27
C HIS A 161 11.47 -14.90 -3.49
N VAL A 162 11.59 -13.59 -3.73
CA VAL A 162 12.32 -13.07 -4.89
C VAL A 162 13.80 -13.46 -4.85
N LEU A 163 14.44 -13.39 -3.69
CA LEU A 163 15.86 -13.75 -3.55
C LEU A 163 16.12 -15.24 -3.78
N ARG A 164 15.16 -16.11 -3.53
CA ARG A 164 15.25 -17.55 -3.84
C ARG A 164 15.02 -17.82 -5.32
N GLU A 165 13.99 -17.21 -5.89
CA GLU A 165 13.53 -17.49 -7.26
C GLU A 165 14.45 -16.89 -8.34
N ASP A 166 15.13 -15.76 -8.06
CA ASP A 166 15.88 -15.02 -9.07
C ASP A 166 17.34 -14.77 -8.63
N GLU A 167 18.24 -15.61 -9.11
CA GLU A 167 19.66 -15.48 -8.81
C GLU A 167 20.28 -14.18 -9.34
N ALA A 168 19.83 -13.68 -10.49
CA ALA A 168 20.36 -12.44 -11.06
C ALA A 168 19.96 -11.24 -10.22
N VAL A 169 18.68 -11.16 -9.80
CA VAL A 169 18.20 -10.13 -8.87
C VAL A 169 18.92 -10.25 -7.53
N ARG A 170 19.04 -11.46 -6.97
CA ARG A 170 19.76 -11.69 -5.71
C ARG A 170 21.18 -11.13 -5.74
N ASN A 171 21.93 -11.44 -6.81
CA ASN A 171 23.33 -11.04 -6.95
C ASN A 171 23.49 -9.52 -7.18
N ALA A 172 22.52 -8.87 -7.81
CA ALA A 172 22.52 -7.43 -8.08
C ALA A 172 21.95 -6.60 -6.90
N SER A 173 21.18 -7.22 -6.01
CA SER A 173 20.48 -6.55 -4.92
C SER A 173 21.44 -6.06 -3.84
N TYR A 174 21.41 -4.77 -3.58
CA TYR A 174 22.06 -4.18 -2.42
C TYR A 174 21.12 -4.02 -1.25
N SER A 175 19.91 -3.51 -1.48
CA SER A 175 18.93 -3.26 -0.45
C SER A 175 17.50 -3.49 -0.96
N ILE A 176 16.54 -3.39 -0.05
CA ILE A 176 15.10 -3.48 -0.31
C ILE A 176 14.44 -2.22 0.24
N VAL A 177 13.54 -1.61 -0.53
CA VAL A 177 12.91 -0.31 -0.20
C VAL A 177 11.42 -0.40 -0.46
N GLU A 178 10.61 0.06 0.50
CA GLU A 178 9.17 0.20 0.32
C GLU A 178 8.85 1.35 -0.64
N HIS A 179 7.72 1.25 -1.33
CA HIS A 179 7.27 2.27 -2.28
C HIS A 179 7.10 3.63 -1.60
N CYS A 180 6.49 3.67 -0.42
CA CYS A 180 6.31 4.89 0.36
C CYS A 180 7.62 5.52 0.84
N ASP A 181 8.73 4.77 0.89
CA ASP A 181 10.05 5.30 1.21
C ASP A 181 10.78 5.76 -0.05
N TRP A 182 10.62 5.03 -1.16
CA TRP A 182 11.35 5.30 -2.39
C TRP A 182 10.91 6.60 -3.07
N MET A 183 9.60 6.89 -3.13
CA MET A 183 9.09 8.10 -3.79
C MET A 183 9.59 9.39 -3.12
N PRO A 184 9.47 9.56 -1.79
CA PRO A 184 10.04 10.73 -1.13
C PRO A 184 11.56 10.83 -1.26
N ALA A 185 12.27 9.70 -1.17
CA ALA A 185 13.72 9.65 -1.33
C ALA A 185 14.16 10.12 -2.72
N LEU A 186 13.45 9.68 -3.78
CA LEU A 186 13.68 10.10 -5.15
C LEU A 186 13.56 11.62 -5.31
N LEU A 187 12.52 12.24 -4.76
CA LEU A 187 12.25 13.65 -4.89
C LEU A 187 13.20 14.52 -4.08
N SER A 188 13.61 14.06 -2.92
CA SER A 188 14.54 14.78 -2.03
C SER A 188 16.02 14.56 -2.36
N GLY A 189 16.33 13.57 -3.22
CA GLY A 189 17.70 13.20 -3.55
C GLY A 189 18.41 12.38 -2.47
N VAL A 190 17.73 11.97 -1.41
CA VAL A 190 18.27 11.10 -0.34
C VAL A 190 18.07 9.63 -0.72
N THR A 191 18.70 9.19 -1.81
CA THR A 191 18.41 7.90 -2.45
C THR A 191 19.24 6.72 -1.93
N LYS A 192 20.39 6.95 -1.29
CA LYS A 192 21.22 5.86 -0.76
C LYS A 192 20.46 5.10 0.34
N PRO A 193 20.32 3.77 0.24
CA PRO A 193 19.48 2.99 1.15
C PRO A 193 19.76 3.19 2.64
N GLU A 194 21.02 3.38 3.02
CA GLU A 194 21.43 3.61 4.40
C GLU A 194 21.10 5.01 4.93
N GLN A 195 20.77 5.95 4.04
CA GLN A 195 20.45 7.35 4.36
C GLN A 195 18.98 7.65 4.16
N MET A 196 18.23 6.75 3.52
CA MET A 196 16.79 6.93 3.32
C MET A 196 16.06 6.99 4.65
N TYR A 197 15.19 7.97 4.76
CA TYR A 197 14.18 7.98 5.83
C TYR A 197 13.19 6.85 5.57
N ARG A 198 12.92 6.06 6.62
CA ARG A 198 12.03 4.90 6.52
C ARG A 198 10.74 5.13 7.29
N SER A 199 9.64 4.84 6.66
CA SER A 199 8.31 4.98 7.22
C SER A 199 8.12 4.03 8.41
N ARG A 200 7.79 4.57 9.57
CA ARG A 200 7.41 3.77 10.75
C ARG A 200 6.15 2.96 10.48
N CYS A 201 5.21 3.53 9.72
CA CYS A 201 4.01 2.85 9.26
C CYS A 201 4.37 1.55 8.51
N ALA A 202 5.16 1.64 7.44
CA ALA A 202 5.55 0.48 6.64
C ALA A 202 6.41 -0.52 7.44
N SER A 203 7.40 -0.01 8.16
CA SER A 203 8.38 -0.84 8.86
C SER A 203 7.75 -1.64 10.00
N GLY A 204 6.91 -1.01 10.82
CA GLY A 204 6.27 -1.67 11.96
C GLY A 204 5.19 -2.66 11.52
N HIS A 205 4.32 -2.27 10.58
CA HIS A 205 3.23 -3.14 10.13
C HIS A 205 3.69 -4.29 9.23
N LYS A 206 4.75 -4.12 8.43
CA LYS A 206 5.08 -5.10 7.39
C LYS A 206 6.50 -5.69 7.47
N ALA A 207 7.46 -5.00 8.13
CA ALA A 207 8.83 -5.50 8.23
C ALA A 207 9.23 -6.00 9.63
N MET A 208 8.27 -6.17 10.53
CA MET A 208 8.50 -6.61 11.92
C MET A 208 9.52 -5.70 12.64
N TRP A 209 9.44 -4.38 12.41
CA TRP A 209 10.32 -3.42 13.07
C TRP A 209 9.70 -2.98 14.39
N LEU A 210 10.51 -3.03 15.45
CA LEU A 210 10.15 -2.49 16.77
C LEU A 210 11.41 -1.90 17.43
N GLU A 211 11.26 -0.73 18.03
CA GLU A 211 12.38 -0.04 18.69
C GLU A 211 12.97 -0.88 19.84
N GLU A 212 12.12 -1.53 20.63
CA GLU A 212 12.51 -2.39 21.75
C GLU A 212 13.36 -3.60 21.33
N TRP A 213 13.25 -4.04 20.07
CA TRP A 213 14.08 -5.11 19.51
C TRP A 213 15.38 -4.61 18.88
N GLY A 214 15.63 -3.29 18.93
CA GLY A 214 16.73 -2.65 18.21
C GLY A 214 16.49 -2.57 16.72
N GLY A 215 15.22 -2.46 16.30
CA GLY A 215 14.79 -2.29 14.92
C GLY A 215 14.19 -3.55 14.26
N LEU A 216 14.68 -3.90 13.10
CA LEU A 216 14.28 -5.10 12.34
C LEU A 216 14.69 -6.40 13.06
N PRO A 217 14.09 -7.55 12.70
CA PRO A 217 14.51 -8.86 13.20
C PRO A 217 16.02 -9.05 13.15
N SER A 218 16.57 -9.78 14.11
CA SER A 218 18.02 -9.92 14.25
C SER A 218 18.67 -10.62 13.04
N GLU A 219 19.95 -10.38 12.82
CA GLU A 219 20.70 -11.02 11.75
C GLU A 219 20.70 -12.55 11.91
N GLU A 220 20.70 -13.03 13.17
CA GLU A 220 20.66 -14.45 13.49
C GLU A 220 19.32 -15.06 13.09
N PHE A 221 18.20 -14.38 13.37
CA PHE A 221 16.87 -14.82 12.94
C PHE A 221 16.77 -14.89 11.43
N LEU A 222 17.17 -13.83 10.74
CA LEU A 222 17.10 -13.76 9.28
C LEU A 222 18.01 -14.82 8.61
N THR A 223 19.22 -15.04 9.15
CA THR A 223 20.12 -16.04 8.63
C THR A 223 19.65 -17.48 8.93
N ALA A 224 19.00 -17.68 10.07
CA ALA A 224 18.39 -18.98 10.41
C ALA A 224 17.18 -19.29 9.53
N LEU A 225 16.41 -18.24 9.14
CA LEU A 225 15.29 -18.38 8.20
C LEU A 225 15.81 -18.84 6.83
N ASP A 226 16.81 -18.14 6.29
CA ASP A 226 17.53 -18.55 5.08
C ASP A 226 18.88 -17.83 4.97
N PRO A 227 19.97 -18.56 4.66
CA PRO A 227 21.30 -17.95 4.42
C PRO A 227 21.30 -16.87 3.32
N VAL A 228 20.33 -16.87 2.41
CA VAL A 228 20.19 -15.84 1.37
C VAL A 228 19.95 -14.45 1.94
N LEU A 229 19.43 -14.34 3.16
CA LEU A 229 19.20 -13.09 3.88
C LEU A 229 20.42 -12.61 4.67
N ALA A 230 21.48 -13.40 4.76
CA ALA A 230 22.68 -13.04 5.50
C ALA A 230 23.28 -11.72 5.00
N GLY A 231 23.52 -10.79 5.92
CA GLY A 231 24.05 -9.47 5.63
C GLY A 231 23.05 -8.46 5.06
N PHE A 232 21.79 -8.85 4.78
CA PHE A 232 20.78 -7.88 4.32
C PHE A 232 20.41 -6.85 5.39
N ARG A 233 20.27 -7.28 6.65
CA ARG A 233 19.90 -6.39 7.75
C ARG A 233 20.80 -5.16 7.85
N SER A 234 22.10 -5.33 7.68
CA SER A 234 23.09 -4.24 7.76
C SER A 234 23.00 -3.23 6.60
N ARG A 235 22.29 -3.56 5.52
CA ARG A 235 22.08 -2.73 4.32
C ARG A 235 20.67 -2.15 4.26
N LEU A 236 19.87 -2.36 5.32
CA LEU A 236 18.53 -1.81 5.46
C LEU A 236 18.56 -0.57 6.37
N PHE A 237 17.89 -0.61 7.48
CA PHE A 237 17.74 0.51 8.41
C PHE A 237 17.59 0.04 9.85
N THR A 238 17.91 0.92 10.79
CA THR A 238 17.65 0.71 12.23
C THR A 238 16.57 1.63 12.75
N GLU A 239 16.52 2.85 12.25
CA GLU A 239 15.58 3.89 12.70
C GLU A 239 14.45 4.08 11.69
N THR A 240 13.32 4.54 12.19
CA THR A 240 12.12 4.88 11.40
C THR A 240 11.59 6.25 11.79
N CYS A 241 10.82 6.85 10.89
CA CYS A 241 10.21 8.16 11.11
C CYS A 241 8.69 8.10 10.91
N THR A 242 7.98 8.91 11.66
CA THR A 242 6.55 9.16 11.47
C THR A 242 6.30 10.06 10.25
N SER A 243 5.08 10.03 9.71
CA SER A 243 4.75 10.72 8.45
C SER A 243 4.79 12.24 8.50
N ASP A 244 4.84 12.85 9.70
CA ASP A 244 4.98 14.29 9.93
C ASP A 244 6.42 14.80 9.84
N VAL A 245 7.41 13.90 9.66
CA VAL A 245 8.83 14.27 9.58
C VAL A 245 9.17 14.73 8.16
N LYS A 246 9.81 15.91 8.07
CA LYS A 246 10.39 16.42 6.82
C LYS A 246 11.72 15.71 6.55
N ILE A 247 11.88 15.15 5.35
CA ILE A 247 13.11 14.47 4.93
C ILE A 247 14.07 15.36 4.12
N GLY A 248 13.57 16.44 3.53
CA GLY A 248 14.33 17.35 2.69
C GLY A 248 13.41 18.29 1.92
N ASN A 249 13.95 18.86 0.85
CA ASN A 249 13.19 19.63 -0.12
C ASN A 249 13.31 18.97 -1.50
N LEU A 250 12.47 19.39 -2.45
CA LEU A 250 12.63 18.98 -3.85
C LEU A 250 14.02 19.31 -4.37
N THR A 251 14.65 18.37 -5.06
CA THR A 251 15.86 18.67 -5.83
C THR A 251 15.56 19.63 -6.96
N PRO A 252 16.57 20.35 -7.50
CA PRO A 252 16.38 21.23 -8.68
C PRO A 252 15.77 20.49 -9.87
N GLU A 253 16.19 19.25 -10.11
CA GLU A 253 15.65 18.39 -11.17
C GLU A 253 14.14 18.15 -10.98
N TRP A 254 13.73 17.72 -9.80
CA TRP A 254 12.33 17.43 -9.54
C TRP A 254 11.46 18.67 -9.44
N ALA A 255 12.00 19.78 -8.94
CA ALA A 255 11.31 21.07 -8.97
C ALA A 255 10.99 21.50 -10.41
N GLU A 256 11.96 21.40 -11.33
CA GLU A 256 11.77 21.69 -12.76
C GLU A 256 10.77 20.73 -13.41
N ARG A 257 10.95 19.41 -13.20
CA ARG A 257 10.07 18.37 -13.77
C ARG A 257 8.63 18.51 -13.35
N LEU A 258 8.36 18.94 -12.11
CA LEU A 258 7.00 19.10 -11.57
C LEU A 258 6.42 20.51 -11.76
N GLY A 259 7.23 21.47 -12.21
CA GLY A 259 6.83 22.89 -12.32
C GLY A 259 6.65 23.56 -10.96
N LEU A 260 7.45 23.17 -9.98
CA LEU A 260 7.45 23.64 -8.59
C LEU A 260 8.75 24.37 -8.26
N THR A 261 8.87 24.83 -7.00
CA THR A 261 10.11 25.44 -6.50
C THR A 261 10.90 24.45 -5.63
N THR A 262 12.20 24.69 -5.47
CA THR A 262 13.06 23.91 -4.56
C THR A 262 12.75 24.15 -3.07
N ASN A 263 11.84 25.06 -2.73
CA ASN A 263 11.44 25.33 -1.36
C ASN A 263 10.34 24.36 -0.85
N VAL A 264 9.80 23.52 -1.74
CA VAL A 264 8.79 22.53 -1.37
C VAL A 264 9.40 21.45 -0.47
N ALA A 265 8.91 21.36 0.76
CA ALA A 265 9.31 20.32 1.69
C ALA A 265 8.74 18.95 1.26
N VAL A 266 9.54 17.90 1.37
CA VAL A 266 9.13 16.51 1.15
C VAL A 266 9.00 15.81 2.50
N ALA A 267 7.85 15.18 2.76
CA ALA A 267 7.58 14.45 4.00
C ALA A 267 7.90 12.95 3.86
N VAL A 268 8.06 12.26 4.98
CA VAL A 268 8.09 10.79 5.04
C VAL A 268 6.76 10.25 4.51
N GLY A 269 6.82 9.20 3.70
CA GLY A 269 5.63 8.54 3.17
C GLY A 269 4.97 7.60 4.17
N ALA A 270 3.75 7.15 3.85
CA ALA A 270 3.00 6.19 4.66
C ALA A 270 2.13 5.29 3.75
N PHE A 271 1.34 4.40 4.34
CA PHE A 271 0.37 3.62 3.60
C PHE A 271 -0.94 4.39 3.39
N ASP A 272 -1.57 4.16 2.24
CA ASP A 272 -2.80 4.78 1.77
C ASP A 272 -3.94 4.67 2.81
N ALA A 273 -4.20 3.48 3.33
CA ALA A 273 -5.24 3.27 4.33
C ALA A 273 -5.02 4.06 5.63
N HIS A 274 -3.76 4.22 6.07
CA HIS A 274 -3.44 4.99 7.27
C HIS A 274 -3.67 6.49 7.05
N MET A 275 -3.27 7.01 5.88
CA MET A 275 -3.53 8.41 5.53
C MET A 275 -5.01 8.66 5.25
N GLY A 276 -5.72 7.69 4.65
CA GLY A 276 -7.17 7.70 4.52
C GLY A 276 -7.89 7.78 5.88
N ALA A 277 -7.36 7.10 6.91
CA ALA A 277 -7.89 7.19 8.27
C ALA A 277 -7.73 8.60 8.87
N ILE A 278 -6.58 9.26 8.61
CA ILE A 278 -6.38 10.67 9.03
C ILE A 278 -7.36 11.58 8.29
N GLY A 279 -7.55 11.39 6.99
CA GLY A 279 -8.53 12.13 6.20
C GLY A 279 -9.97 11.95 6.68
N ALA A 280 -10.28 10.81 7.31
CA ALA A 280 -11.55 10.53 7.96
C ALA A 280 -11.63 11.02 9.43
N GLU A 281 -10.67 11.85 9.88
CA GLU A 281 -10.63 12.44 11.22
C GLU A 281 -10.57 11.38 12.35
N ILE A 282 -9.76 10.33 12.17
CA ILE A 282 -9.60 9.25 13.15
C ILE A 282 -9.19 9.79 14.53
N LYS A 283 -9.76 9.21 15.58
CA LYS A 283 -9.45 9.53 16.97
C LYS A 283 -9.64 8.30 17.86
N PRO A 284 -9.11 8.27 19.10
CA PRO A 284 -9.37 7.20 20.05
C PRO A 284 -10.86 6.88 20.18
N GLY A 285 -11.21 5.59 20.12
CA GLY A 285 -12.58 5.10 20.15
C GLY A 285 -13.33 5.14 18.81
N ALA A 286 -12.72 5.65 17.73
CA ALA A 286 -13.27 5.58 16.38
C ALA A 286 -12.62 4.42 15.61
N LEU A 287 -13.42 3.68 14.87
CA LEU A 287 -13.00 2.72 13.85
C LEU A 287 -13.18 3.36 12.48
N VAL A 288 -12.09 3.49 11.74
CA VAL A 288 -12.15 3.90 10.32
C VAL A 288 -11.97 2.66 9.46
N ARG A 289 -12.90 2.44 8.56
CA ARG A 289 -12.88 1.34 7.61
C ARG A 289 -12.68 1.87 6.19
N ILE A 290 -11.53 1.54 5.60
CA ILE A 290 -11.24 1.82 4.20
C ILE A 290 -11.75 0.62 3.40
N ILE A 291 -12.74 0.85 2.54
CA ILE A 291 -13.45 -0.22 1.83
C ILE A 291 -13.17 -0.13 0.34
N GLY A 292 -12.75 -1.27 -0.22
CA GLY A 292 -12.58 -1.48 -1.65
C GLY A 292 -12.91 -2.95 -1.99
N THR A 293 -12.09 -3.58 -2.80
CA THR A 293 -12.10 -5.04 -3.02
C THR A 293 -11.88 -5.80 -1.71
N SER A 294 -10.95 -5.29 -0.90
CA SER A 294 -10.68 -5.68 0.49
C SER A 294 -11.06 -4.56 1.45
N THR A 295 -10.88 -4.77 2.76
CA THR A 295 -10.94 -3.70 3.75
C THR A 295 -9.63 -3.56 4.49
N CYS A 296 -9.33 -2.31 4.89
CA CYS A 296 -8.35 -2.02 5.91
C CYS A 296 -9.07 -1.27 7.04
N ASP A 297 -9.05 -1.85 8.24
CA ASP A 297 -9.73 -1.34 9.43
C ASP A 297 -8.69 -0.70 10.35
N ILE A 298 -8.77 0.59 10.56
CA ILE A 298 -7.78 1.36 11.32
C ILE A 298 -8.40 1.92 12.60
N MET A 299 -7.69 1.76 13.70
CA MET A 299 -7.95 2.42 14.97
C MET A 299 -6.68 3.09 15.50
N VAL A 300 -6.86 4.05 16.40
CA VAL A 300 -5.75 4.61 17.19
C VAL A 300 -6.09 4.54 18.67
N SER A 301 -5.07 4.32 19.50
CA SER A 301 -5.18 4.26 20.94
C SER A 301 -4.06 5.07 21.61
N ASP A 302 -4.34 5.70 22.74
CA ASP A 302 -3.30 6.22 23.59
C ASP A 302 -2.55 5.07 24.32
N TYR A 303 -1.32 5.35 24.78
CA TYR A 303 -0.45 4.36 25.43
C TYR A 303 -1.04 3.81 26.72
N ASP A 304 -1.70 4.66 27.52
CA ASP A 304 -2.26 4.26 28.82
C ASP A 304 -3.39 3.24 28.65
N THR A 305 -4.24 3.44 27.64
CA THR A 305 -5.34 2.52 27.30
C THR A 305 -4.82 1.21 26.75
N MET A 306 -3.77 1.26 25.94
CA MET A 306 -3.20 0.07 25.31
C MET A 306 -2.36 -0.74 26.31
N GLY A 307 -1.48 -0.07 27.07
CA GLY A 307 -0.53 -0.72 27.98
C GLY A 307 0.28 -1.78 27.23
N ASP A 308 0.51 -2.92 27.89
CA ASP A 308 1.25 -4.06 27.33
C ASP A 308 0.38 -5.04 26.54
N LYS A 309 -0.84 -4.66 26.16
CA LYS A 309 -1.75 -5.56 25.45
C LYS A 309 -1.29 -5.77 24.02
N LEU A 310 -1.17 -7.02 23.62
CA LEU A 310 -1.02 -7.43 22.24
C LEU A 310 -2.35 -7.97 21.71
N ILE A 311 -2.74 -7.55 20.52
CA ILE A 311 -4.01 -7.94 19.90
C ILE A 311 -3.74 -9.02 18.84
N PRO A 312 -4.16 -10.27 19.08
CA PRO A 312 -3.96 -11.33 18.10
C PRO A 312 -4.88 -11.17 16.89
N GLY A 313 -4.40 -11.61 15.73
CA GLY A 313 -5.20 -11.69 14.50
C GLY A 313 -5.40 -10.37 13.77
N ILE A 314 -4.70 -9.29 14.17
CA ILE A 314 -4.66 -8.03 13.42
C ILE A 314 -3.45 -7.96 12.49
N CYS A 315 -3.38 -6.95 11.62
CA CYS A 315 -2.27 -6.78 10.68
C CYS A 315 -1.12 -5.93 11.24
N GLY A 316 -1.28 -5.36 12.44
CA GLY A 316 -0.23 -4.61 13.10
C GLY A 316 -0.71 -3.70 14.21
N GLN A 317 0.19 -3.47 15.17
CA GLN A 317 0.05 -2.62 16.34
C GLN A 317 1.36 -1.83 16.47
N VAL A 318 1.36 -0.58 15.99
CA VAL A 318 2.60 0.16 15.78
C VAL A 318 2.50 1.59 16.30
N ASP A 319 3.46 1.97 17.12
CA ASP A 319 3.61 3.33 17.65
C ASP A 319 3.82 4.34 16.52
N GLY A 320 3.00 5.40 16.52
CA GLY A 320 3.13 6.52 15.58
C GLY A 320 2.85 6.21 14.11
N SER A 321 2.29 5.03 13.80
CA SER A 321 2.08 4.62 12.40
C SER A 321 0.97 5.40 11.70
N VAL A 322 -0.03 5.87 12.43
CA VAL A 322 -1.17 6.66 11.92
C VAL A 322 -1.04 8.09 12.41
N ILE A 323 -1.11 8.29 13.72
CA ILE A 323 -0.96 9.59 14.37
C ILE A 323 0.28 9.53 15.27
N PRO A 324 1.26 10.46 15.11
CA PRO A 324 2.41 10.54 16.02
C PRO A 324 1.97 10.64 17.50
N GLY A 325 2.59 9.84 18.36
CA GLY A 325 2.26 9.80 19.78
C GLY A 325 1.03 8.96 20.14
N MET A 326 0.52 8.16 19.21
CA MET A 326 -0.54 7.17 19.43
C MET A 326 -0.15 5.82 18.83
N ILE A 327 -0.67 4.74 19.38
CA ILE A 327 -0.52 3.40 18.78
C ILE A 327 -1.55 3.25 17.68
N GLY A 328 -1.07 3.00 16.46
CA GLY A 328 -1.91 2.65 15.32
C GLY A 328 -2.18 1.15 15.27
N LEU A 329 -3.44 0.78 15.10
CA LEU A 329 -3.91 -0.59 14.98
C LEU A 329 -4.46 -0.80 13.59
N GLU A 330 -3.98 -1.82 12.89
CA GLU A 330 -4.45 -2.21 11.57
C GLU A 330 -5.02 -3.62 11.61
N ALA A 331 -6.25 -3.78 11.13
CA ALA A 331 -6.85 -5.06 10.81
C ALA A 331 -7.37 -5.02 9.36
N GLY A 332 -7.70 -6.16 8.80
CA GLY A 332 -8.19 -6.18 7.42
C GLY A 332 -8.94 -7.46 7.07
N GLN A 333 -9.67 -7.38 5.97
CA GLN A 333 -10.32 -8.53 5.35
C GLN A 333 -9.88 -8.57 3.88
N SER A 334 -9.26 -9.68 3.49
CA SER A 334 -8.71 -9.85 2.13
C SER A 334 -9.79 -9.79 1.04
N ALA A 335 -11.03 -10.12 1.37
CA ALA A 335 -12.17 -10.04 0.47
C ALA A 335 -13.35 -9.37 1.17
N PHE A 336 -13.83 -8.26 0.63
CA PHE A 336 -15.04 -7.56 1.07
C PHE A 336 -15.91 -7.24 -0.13
N GLY A 337 -15.53 -6.33 -1.00
CA GLY A 337 -16.22 -6.04 -2.25
C GLY A 337 -16.33 -7.27 -3.14
N ASP A 338 -15.30 -8.12 -3.17
CA ASP A 338 -15.29 -9.39 -3.89
C ASP A 338 -16.33 -10.39 -3.37
N ILE A 339 -16.65 -10.38 -2.07
CA ILE A 339 -17.72 -11.22 -1.51
C ILE A 339 -19.07 -10.80 -2.08
N TYR A 340 -19.34 -9.49 -2.17
CA TYR A 340 -20.56 -9.00 -2.82
C TYR A 340 -20.63 -9.38 -4.29
N ALA A 341 -19.53 -9.25 -5.03
CA ALA A 341 -19.44 -9.65 -6.41
C ALA A 341 -19.63 -11.16 -6.60
N TRP A 342 -19.03 -11.97 -5.71
CA TRP A 342 -19.23 -13.43 -5.69
C TRP A 342 -20.70 -13.77 -5.40
N PHE A 343 -21.27 -13.17 -4.35
CA PHE A 343 -22.66 -13.40 -3.96
C PHE A 343 -23.64 -13.01 -5.06
N LYS A 344 -23.41 -11.86 -5.70
CA LYS A 344 -24.17 -11.42 -6.89
C LYS A 344 -24.17 -12.51 -7.98
N ARG A 345 -23.00 -13.08 -8.30
CA ARG A 345 -22.90 -14.19 -9.29
C ARG A 345 -23.63 -15.45 -8.85
N VAL A 346 -23.55 -15.82 -7.58
CA VAL A 346 -24.27 -17.00 -7.04
C VAL A 346 -25.78 -16.81 -7.18
N VAL A 347 -26.32 -15.66 -6.81
CA VAL A 347 -27.75 -15.36 -6.90
C VAL A 347 -28.19 -15.20 -8.38
N ALA A 348 -27.35 -14.66 -9.23
CA ALA A 348 -27.61 -14.45 -10.65
C ALA A 348 -27.49 -15.76 -11.48
N TRP A 349 -26.93 -16.84 -10.93
CA TRP A 349 -26.68 -18.09 -11.66
C TRP A 349 -27.91 -18.61 -12.43
N PRO A 350 -29.16 -18.62 -11.87
CA PRO A 350 -30.35 -19.02 -12.60
C PRO A 350 -30.65 -18.12 -13.83
N LEU A 351 -30.39 -16.82 -13.72
CA LEU A 351 -30.59 -15.88 -14.81
C LEU A 351 -29.62 -16.19 -15.97
N GLU A 352 -28.36 -16.37 -15.67
CA GLU A 352 -27.31 -16.61 -16.66
C GLU A 352 -27.36 -18.01 -17.27
N ASN A 353 -27.79 -19.03 -16.52
CA ASN A 353 -27.69 -20.44 -16.93
C ASN A 353 -29.01 -21.10 -17.27
N ILE A 354 -30.13 -20.59 -16.79
CA ILE A 354 -31.49 -21.13 -17.04
C ILE A 354 -32.29 -20.18 -17.92
N LEU A 355 -32.47 -18.93 -17.48
CA LEU A 355 -33.25 -17.95 -18.23
C LEU A 355 -32.62 -17.64 -19.60
N SER A 356 -31.30 -17.54 -19.69
CA SER A 356 -30.57 -17.34 -20.94
C SER A 356 -30.88 -18.40 -22.01
N LYS A 357 -31.26 -19.61 -21.61
CA LYS A 357 -31.60 -20.74 -22.49
C LYS A 357 -33.09 -20.86 -22.78
N SER A 358 -33.92 -19.97 -22.23
CA SER A 358 -35.36 -20.00 -22.48
C SER A 358 -35.67 -19.64 -23.92
N SER A 359 -36.60 -20.37 -24.53
CA SER A 359 -37.15 -20.08 -25.85
C SER A 359 -38.46 -19.27 -25.78
N LEU A 360 -38.88 -18.83 -24.59
CA LEU A 360 -40.14 -18.13 -24.44
C LEU A 360 -40.07 -16.64 -24.78
N ILE A 361 -38.88 -16.07 -24.77
CA ILE A 361 -38.59 -14.68 -25.08
C ILE A 361 -37.43 -14.55 -26.07
N ASP A 362 -37.43 -13.48 -26.86
CA ASP A 362 -36.35 -13.22 -27.79
C ASP A 362 -35.01 -12.86 -27.13
N GLU A 363 -33.91 -12.97 -27.85
CA GLU A 363 -32.56 -12.80 -27.31
C GLU A 363 -32.30 -11.37 -26.78
N GLU A 364 -32.84 -10.35 -27.47
CA GLU A 364 -32.66 -8.96 -27.08
C GLU A 364 -33.36 -8.67 -25.74
N THR A 365 -34.58 -9.14 -25.58
CA THR A 365 -35.37 -9.02 -24.34
C THR A 365 -34.70 -9.80 -23.21
N LYS A 366 -34.18 -11.02 -23.46
CA LYS A 366 -33.45 -11.82 -22.49
C LYS A 366 -32.24 -11.08 -21.96
N GLN A 367 -31.41 -10.56 -22.85
CA GLN A 367 -30.20 -9.85 -22.50
C GLN A 367 -30.49 -8.65 -21.61
N LYS A 368 -31.45 -7.82 -22.01
CA LYS A 368 -31.86 -6.64 -21.22
C LYS A 368 -32.40 -7.04 -19.84
N LEU A 369 -33.22 -8.08 -19.77
CA LEU A 369 -33.80 -8.57 -18.51
C LEU A 369 -32.71 -9.09 -17.56
N ILE A 370 -31.74 -9.83 -18.08
CA ILE A 370 -30.61 -10.35 -17.30
C ILE A 370 -29.77 -9.18 -16.77
N GLU A 371 -29.37 -8.24 -17.62
CA GLU A 371 -28.57 -7.08 -17.24
C GLU A 371 -29.30 -6.23 -16.18
N GLU A 372 -30.55 -5.85 -16.43
CA GLU A 372 -31.34 -5.05 -15.49
C GLU A 372 -31.50 -5.76 -14.13
N THR A 373 -31.81 -7.06 -14.15
CA THR A 373 -31.97 -7.84 -12.92
C THR A 373 -30.65 -7.95 -12.15
N MET A 374 -29.57 -8.24 -12.87
CA MET A 374 -28.23 -8.33 -12.25
C MET A 374 -27.83 -7.02 -11.55
N ASP A 375 -28.13 -5.87 -12.13
CA ASP A 375 -27.81 -4.58 -11.53
C ASP A 375 -28.65 -4.27 -10.28
N GLN A 376 -29.82 -4.89 -10.18
CA GLN A 376 -30.73 -4.69 -9.04
C GLN A 376 -30.53 -5.66 -7.88
N ILE A 377 -29.83 -6.78 -8.08
CA ILE A 377 -29.70 -7.83 -7.02
C ILE A 377 -29.16 -7.25 -5.73
N ILE A 378 -28.01 -6.59 -5.73
CA ILE A 378 -27.39 -6.09 -4.50
C ILE A 378 -28.17 -4.91 -3.91
N PRO A 379 -28.58 -3.88 -4.67
CA PRO A 379 -29.44 -2.82 -4.15
C PRO A 379 -30.72 -3.36 -3.50
N ALA A 380 -31.49 -4.19 -4.19
CA ALA A 380 -32.73 -4.73 -3.66
C ALA A 380 -32.54 -5.57 -2.37
N LEU A 381 -31.53 -6.41 -2.33
CA LEU A 381 -31.20 -7.18 -1.13
C LEU A 381 -30.73 -6.28 0.02
N SER A 382 -30.00 -5.21 -0.26
CA SER A 382 -29.59 -4.23 0.74
C SER A 382 -30.79 -3.48 1.32
N ASP A 383 -31.76 -3.10 0.49
CA ASP A 383 -32.99 -2.45 0.94
C ASP A 383 -33.84 -3.39 1.83
N GLU A 384 -33.89 -4.69 1.52
CA GLU A 384 -34.55 -5.66 2.39
C GLU A 384 -33.80 -5.88 3.69
N ALA A 385 -32.47 -6.00 3.63
CA ALA A 385 -31.64 -6.16 4.82
C ALA A 385 -31.74 -4.95 5.77
N ALA A 386 -31.84 -3.74 5.24
CA ALA A 386 -31.98 -2.52 6.03
C ALA A 386 -33.28 -2.48 6.87
N LYS A 387 -34.28 -3.30 6.55
CA LYS A 387 -35.51 -3.42 7.32
C LYS A 387 -35.38 -4.31 8.56
N ILE A 388 -34.31 -5.09 8.63
CA ILE A 388 -34.05 -6.02 9.73
C ILE A 388 -33.24 -5.29 10.80
N PRO A 389 -33.73 -5.22 12.06
CA PRO A 389 -32.96 -4.65 13.17
C PRO A 389 -31.62 -5.39 13.36
N LEU A 390 -30.56 -4.66 13.71
CA LEU A 390 -29.24 -5.26 13.97
C LEU A 390 -29.30 -6.37 15.06
N SER A 391 -30.21 -6.21 16.04
CA SER A 391 -30.43 -7.22 17.09
C SER A 391 -31.05 -8.53 16.60
N GLU A 392 -31.63 -8.54 15.41
CA GLU A 392 -32.25 -9.70 14.76
C GLU A 392 -31.35 -10.23 13.61
N SER A 393 -30.27 -9.55 13.32
CA SER A 393 -29.23 -10.01 12.39
C SER A 393 -28.49 -11.19 13.00
N THR A 394 -28.34 -12.27 12.23
CA THR A 394 -27.65 -13.51 12.65
C THR A 394 -26.15 -13.47 12.36
N VAL A 395 -25.61 -12.33 12.02
CA VAL A 395 -24.18 -12.13 11.71
C VAL A 395 -23.49 -11.46 12.87
#